data_3225ddaf15e0e6a67f6b88fb302d75c5
#
_entry.id   3225ddaf15e0e6a67f6b88fb302d75c5
#
_cell.length_a   1.000
_cell.length_b   1.000
_cell.length_c   1.000
_cell.angle_alpha   90.00
_cell.angle_beta   90.00
_cell.angle_gamma   90.00
#
_symmetry.space_group_name_H-M   'P 1'
#
loop_
_entity.id
_entity.type
_entity.pdbx_description
1 polymer ?
#
loop_
_entity_poly.entity_id
_entity_poly.type
_entity_poly.pdbx_seq_one_letter_code
_entity_poly.pdbx_strand_id
1 'polypeptide(L)'
;MTRRRALARVCAVALVLCAWSRPALAQQEPGFPQASYDMMEPGTLATARLPQLESVSFRQRLNEQLPLDTAFTDELGRPVTLAQYVNGQKPVILAFVYYSCPMLCTQIMNGVSRAVKVLPFSAGNDFDVVFISFDPRDKPEAASAKKSALMNYWSMQNQSGAWHFLTGEEPQIKAITSAAGFSYSWDEKTQQFAHLSGVLVLTPEGRLSRYFYGIEYSPKELRLALVESGQGRIGSLVDELLLYCYHYDPATGRYGAMVMNLVRIGGVLTVAFLAGFIYLMRREEMRRERKLHPPIEGHA
;
A
#
# COMPACT_ATOMS: atom_id res chain seq x y z
N MET A 1 -41.41 -24.38 -36.14
CA MET A 1 -40.99 -25.26 -35.02
C MET A 1 -39.65 -24.87 -34.34
N THR A 2 -38.85 -24.02 -34.92
CA THR A 2 -37.50 -23.66 -34.48
C THR A 2 -37.43 -22.61 -33.34
N ARG A 3 -38.34 -21.62 -33.29
CA ARG A 3 -38.35 -20.59 -32.22
C ARG A 3 -38.60 -21.10 -30.81
N ARG A 4 -39.52 -22.07 -30.64
CA ARG A 4 -39.82 -22.65 -29.34
C ARG A 4 -38.64 -23.44 -28.74
N ARG A 5 -37.82 -24.06 -29.60
CA ARG A 5 -36.61 -24.81 -29.18
C ARG A 5 -35.45 -23.93 -28.78
N ALA A 6 -35.33 -22.73 -29.41
CA ALA A 6 -34.29 -21.75 -29.03
C ALA A 6 -34.60 -21.08 -27.68
N LEU A 7 -35.87 -20.67 -27.45
CA LEU A 7 -36.27 -20.12 -26.14
C LEU A 7 -36.12 -21.16 -25.01
N ALA A 8 -36.50 -22.43 -25.26
CA ALA A 8 -36.34 -23.51 -24.27
C ALA A 8 -34.85 -23.73 -23.89
N ARG A 9 -33.94 -23.61 -24.85
CA ARG A 9 -32.48 -23.74 -24.57
C ARG A 9 -31.92 -22.57 -23.78
N VAL A 10 -32.35 -21.32 -24.04
CA VAL A 10 -31.93 -20.14 -23.27
C VAL A 10 -32.47 -20.21 -21.83
N CYS A 11 -33.74 -20.61 -21.66
CA CYS A 11 -34.30 -20.79 -20.32
C CYS A 11 -33.64 -21.96 -19.56
N ALA A 12 -33.25 -23.04 -20.24
CA ALA A 12 -32.54 -24.15 -19.62
C ALA A 12 -31.14 -23.77 -19.15
N VAL A 13 -30.40 -22.94 -19.93
CA VAL A 13 -29.07 -22.42 -19.53
C VAL A 13 -29.19 -21.47 -18.35
N ALA A 14 -30.20 -20.60 -18.34
CA ALA A 14 -30.44 -19.67 -17.23
C ALA A 14 -30.83 -20.43 -15.94
N LEU A 15 -31.63 -21.51 -16.03
CA LEU A 15 -31.97 -22.35 -14.88
C LEU A 15 -30.77 -23.15 -14.35
N VAL A 16 -29.87 -23.59 -15.21
CA VAL A 16 -28.63 -24.29 -14.79
C VAL A 16 -27.68 -23.32 -14.08
N LEU A 17 -27.58 -22.08 -14.53
CA LEU A 17 -26.75 -21.05 -13.88
C LEU A 17 -27.34 -20.62 -12.52
N CYS A 18 -28.65 -20.57 -12.36
CA CYS A 18 -29.29 -20.33 -11.06
C CYS A 18 -29.20 -21.53 -10.10
N ALA A 19 -29.12 -22.77 -10.60
CA ALA A 19 -28.96 -23.94 -9.76
C ALA A 19 -27.55 -24.12 -9.18
N TRP A 20 -26.55 -23.45 -9.74
CA TRP A 20 -25.16 -23.43 -9.22
C TRP A 20 -24.91 -22.37 -8.15
N SER A 21 -25.81 -21.44 -7.95
CA SER A 21 -25.76 -20.50 -6.82
C SER A 21 -26.37 -21.10 -5.55
N ARG A 22 -25.88 -22.27 -5.14
CA ARG A 22 -26.16 -22.76 -3.77
C ARG A 22 -25.44 -21.80 -2.81
N PRO A 23 -26.14 -21.19 -1.83
CA PRO A 23 -25.46 -20.52 -0.76
C PRO A 23 -24.55 -21.55 -0.07
N ALA A 24 -23.26 -21.31 -0.06
CA ALA A 24 -22.33 -22.05 0.77
C ALA A 24 -22.83 -21.89 2.21
N LEU A 25 -23.40 -22.95 2.77
CA LEU A 25 -23.62 -23.04 4.20
C LEU A 25 -22.24 -22.90 4.83
N ALA A 26 -22.01 -21.76 5.47
CA ALA A 26 -20.80 -21.52 6.23
C ALA A 26 -20.69 -22.67 7.24
N GLN A 27 -19.70 -23.52 7.05
CA GLN A 27 -19.32 -24.52 8.06
C GLN A 27 -18.82 -23.72 9.25
N GLN A 28 -19.57 -23.78 10.34
CA GLN A 28 -19.16 -23.27 11.64
C GLN A 28 -17.96 -24.09 12.10
N GLU A 29 -16.76 -23.52 11.98
CA GLU A 29 -15.57 -24.07 12.61
C GLU A 29 -15.74 -23.99 14.13
N PRO A 30 -15.55 -25.09 14.88
CA PRO A 30 -15.67 -25.06 16.34
C PRO A 30 -14.37 -24.51 16.93
N GLY A 31 -14.48 -23.39 17.63
CA GLY A 31 -13.53 -23.14 18.73
C GLY A 31 -12.63 -21.94 18.72
N PHE A 32 -13.08 -20.77 18.29
CA PHE A 32 -12.51 -19.54 18.85
C PHE A 32 -13.49 -18.92 19.83
N PRO A 33 -13.04 -18.55 21.06
CA PRO A 33 -13.92 -17.83 21.98
C PRO A 33 -14.35 -16.54 21.29
N GLN A 34 -15.65 -16.36 21.11
CA GLN A 34 -16.25 -15.10 20.71
C GLN A 34 -15.97 -14.08 21.84
N ALA A 35 -14.82 -13.41 21.72
CA ALA A 35 -14.57 -12.24 22.54
C ALA A 35 -15.53 -11.15 22.09
N SER A 36 -16.59 -10.97 22.88
CA SER A 36 -17.38 -9.76 23.08
C SER A 36 -17.45 -8.76 21.92
N TYR A 37 -18.08 -9.14 20.80
CA TYR A 37 -18.61 -8.20 19.81
C TYR A 37 -19.95 -7.54 20.27
N ASP A 38 -20.40 -7.85 21.47
CA ASP A 38 -21.71 -7.40 22.00
C ASP A 38 -21.75 -5.96 22.50
N MET A 39 -20.70 -5.15 22.25
CA MET A 39 -20.70 -3.74 22.64
C MET A 39 -20.62 -2.75 21.49
N MET A 40 -20.88 -3.15 20.26
CA MET A 40 -21.14 -2.23 19.16
C MET A 40 -22.61 -2.25 18.85
N GLU A 41 -23.34 -1.17 19.19
CA GLU A 41 -24.70 -0.98 18.72
C GLU A 41 -24.76 -1.11 17.20
N PRO A 42 -25.72 -1.89 16.65
CA PRO A 42 -25.88 -2.01 15.19
C PRO A 42 -26.29 -0.64 14.64
N GLY A 43 -25.37 0.03 13.94
CA GLY A 43 -25.64 1.30 13.27
C GLY A 43 -24.64 2.42 13.51
N THR A 44 -23.72 2.32 14.45
CA THR A 44 -22.55 3.20 14.47
C THR A 44 -21.58 2.73 13.40
N LEU A 45 -21.67 3.38 12.23
CA LEU A 45 -20.63 3.26 11.23
C LEU A 45 -19.29 3.50 11.93
N ALA A 46 -18.29 2.65 11.67
CA ALA A 46 -16.91 2.82 12.12
C ALA A 46 -16.26 4.06 11.45
N THR A 47 -16.98 5.16 11.39
CA THR A 47 -16.58 6.45 10.83
C THR A 47 -16.03 7.39 11.90
N ALA A 48 -16.16 7.04 13.18
CA ALA A 48 -15.41 7.73 14.21
C ALA A 48 -13.96 7.29 14.12
N ARG A 49 -13.12 8.04 13.41
CA ARG A 49 -11.67 7.95 13.59
C ARG A 49 -11.40 8.02 15.09
N LEU A 50 -10.71 7.02 15.61
CA LEU A 50 -10.21 7.11 16.98
C LEU A 50 -9.46 8.44 17.07
N PRO A 51 -9.73 9.32 18.06
CA PRO A 51 -9.06 10.63 18.17
C PRO A 51 -7.53 10.51 18.09
N GLN A 52 -6.98 9.38 18.54
CA GLN A 52 -5.55 9.07 18.46
C GLN A 52 -5.03 8.93 17.04
N LEU A 53 -5.88 8.61 16.06
CA LEU A 53 -5.48 8.45 14.65
C LEU A 53 -5.63 9.74 13.82
N GLU A 54 -6.26 10.79 14.38
CA GLU A 54 -6.39 12.07 13.66
C GLU A 54 -5.05 12.77 13.46
N SER A 55 -4.13 12.62 14.42
CA SER A 55 -2.78 13.20 14.39
C SER A 55 -1.74 12.29 13.74
N VAL A 56 -2.10 11.04 13.38
CA VAL A 56 -1.19 10.04 12.81
C VAL A 56 -1.31 10.03 11.30
N SER A 57 -0.21 10.25 10.61
CA SER A 57 -0.19 10.20 9.14
C SER A 57 1.19 9.78 8.61
N PHE A 58 1.17 9.27 7.39
CA PHE A 58 2.39 9.01 6.61
C PHE A 58 2.10 9.43 5.18
N ARG A 59 2.17 10.75 4.95
CA ARG A 59 1.83 11.37 3.65
C ARG A 59 3.04 11.37 2.74
N GLN A 60 2.82 11.00 1.49
CA GLN A 60 3.88 11.06 0.48
C GLN A 60 4.26 12.50 0.17
N ARG A 61 5.56 12.75 0.20
CA ARG A 61 6.20 14.02 -0.16
C ARG A 61 7.29 13.75 -1.19
N LEU A 62 6.88 13.14 -2.29
CA LEU A 62 7.81 12.77 -3.37
C LEU A 62 8.58 13.98 -3.87
N ASN A 63 9.86 13.76 -4.16
CA ASN A 63 10.82 14.79 -4.61
C ASN A 63 11.17 15.87 -3.57
N GLU A 64 10.58 15.87 -2.38
CA GLU A 64 11.02 16.78 -1.34
C GLU A 64 12.42 16.39 -0.81
N GLN A 65 13.21 17.39 -0.49
CA GLN A 65 14.56 17.23 0.06
C GLN A 65 14.48 17.06 1.56
N LEU A 66 15.09 16.01 2.09
CA LEU A 66 15.27 15.87 3.54
C LEU A 66 16.35 16.83 4.06
N PRO A 67 16.22 17.36 5.29
CA PRO A 67 17.23 18.18 5.93
C PRO A 67 18.44 17.32 6.34
N LEU A 68 19.44 17.23 5.47
CA LEU A 68 20.61 16.34 5.64
C LEU A 68 21.58 16.81 6.73
N ASP A 69 21.54 18.08 7.10
CA ASP A 69 22.31 18.68 8.18
C ASP A 69 21.76 18.37 9.58
N THR A 70 20.62 17.68 9.66
CA THR A 70 20.02 17.29 10.92
C THR A 70 20.97 16.40 11.71
N ALA A 71 21.25 16.84 12.95
CA ALA A 71 22.17 16.15 13.88
C ALA A 71 21.48 15.01 14.62
N PHE A 72 22.18 13.89 14.74
CA PHE A 72 21.78 12.69 15.44
C PHE A 72 22.97 12.14 16.25
N THR A 73 22.70 11.07 17.02
CA THR A 73 23.72 10.25 17.62
C THR A 73 23.59 8.83 17.07
N ASP A 74 24.70 8.25 16.63
CA ASP A 74 24.71 6.87 16.12
C ASP A 74 24.68 5.81 17.25
N GLU A 75 24.62 4.56 16.87
CA GLU A 75 24.61 3.41 17.78
C GLU A 75 25.92 3.20 18.55
N LEU A 76 26.98 3.95 18.23
CA LEU A 76 28.25 3.96 18.94
C LEU A 76 28.40 5.19 19.84
N GLY A 77 27.35 6.02 19.94
CA GLY A 77 27.36 7.24 20.75
C GLY A 77 28.08 8.42 20.08
N ARG A 78 28.38 8.37 18.80
CA ARG A 78 29.08 9.45 18.06
C ARG A 78 28.08 10.45 17.52
N PRO A 79 28.36 11.76 17.61
CA PRO A 79 27.55 12.77 16.96
C PRO A 79 27.74 12.66 15.43
N VAL A 80 26.64 12.63 14.71
CA VAL A 80 26.58 12.46 13.24
C VAL A 80 25.51 13.38 12.64
N THR A 81 25.61 13.62 11.34
CA THR A 81 24.50 14.21 10.58
C THR A 81 23.96 13.20 9.56
N LEU A 82 22.73 13.39 9.12
CA LEU A 82 22.15 12.52 8.12
C LEU A 82 22.95 12.52 6.80
N ALA A 83 23.63 13.63 6.47
CA ALA A 83 24.52 13.77 5.32
C ALA A 83 25.67 12.74 5.29
N GLN A 84 26.06 12.19 6.42
CA GLN A 84 27.12 11.17 6.46
C GLN A 84 26.68 9.86 5.85
N TYR A 85 25.38 9.58 5.88
CA TYR A 85 24.76 8.36 5.34
C TYR A 85 24.11 8.59 3.97
N VAL A 86 23.68 9.81 3.71
CA VAL A 86 23.09 10.27 2.44
C VAL A 86 24.06 11.23 1.77
N ASN A 87 25.02 10.69 1.05
CA ASN A 87 26.24 11.37 0.65
C ASN A 87 26.44 11.52 -0.88
N GLY A 88 25.37 11.37 -1.65
CA GLY A 88 25.41 11.51 -3.11
C GLY A 88 25.92 10.28 -3.86
N GLN A 89 26.23 9.16 -3.18
CA GLN A 89 26.83 7.99 -3.82
C GLN A 89 25.83 6.89 -4.12
N LYS A 90 24.92 6.62 -3.21
CA LYS A 90 23.98 5.51 -3.30
C LYS A 90 22.63 5.82 -2.64
N PRO A 91 21.54 5.16 -3.06
CA PRO A 91 20.24 5.35 -2.44
C PRO A 91 20.24 4.81 -1.00
N VAL A 92 19.30 5.29 -0.20
CA VAL A 92 19.17 4.91 1.21
C VAL A 92 17.75 4.41 1.48
N ILE A 93 17.65 3.29 2.18
CA ILE A 93 16.39 2.83 2.79
C ILE A 93 16.30 3.48 4.16
N LEU A 94 15.29 4.32 4.39
CA LEU A 94 15.04 5.02 5.64
C LEU A 94 13.77 4.52 6.30
N ALA A 95 13.80 4.25 7.60
CA ALA A 95 12.58 3.99 8.36
C ALA A 95 12.60 4.72 9.71
N PHE A 96 11.42 5.22 10.09
CA PHE A 96 11.18 5.78 11.42
C PHE A 96 10.65 4.68 12.34
N VAL A 97 11.34 4.49 13.44
CA VAL A 97 11.07 3.44 14.45
C VAL A 97 11.27 4.05 15.85
N TYR A 98 10.99 3.28 16.90
CA TYR A 98 11.57 3.55 18.21
C TYR A 98 12.05 2.21 18.81
N TYR A 99 13.21 2.24 19.45
CA TYR A 99 13.93 1.00 19.79
C TYR A 99 13.33 0.28 20.99
N SER A 100 12.64 1.00 21.85
CA SER A 100 11.91 0.46 23.01
C SER A 100 10.55 -0.13 22.65
N CYS A 101 10.13 -0.07 21.37
CA CYS A 101 8.86 -0.62 20.89
C CYS A 101 8.74 -2.12 21.13
N PRO A 102 7.64 -2.60 21.75
CA PRO A 102 7.49 -4.02 22.05
C PRO A 102 7.26 -4.89 20.83
N MET A 103 6.71 -4.36 19.73
CA MET A 103 6.29 -5.20 18.60
C MET A 103 6.47 -4.58 17.21
N LEU A 104 5.74 -3.52 16.86
CA LEU A 104 5.59 -3.04 15.47
C LEU A 104 6.92 -2.61 14.83
N CYS A 105 7.77 -1.88 15.55
CA CYS A 105 9.05 -1.43 15.02
C CYS A 105 10.00 -2.59 14.72
N THR A 106 9.94 -3.66 15.52
CA THR A 106 10.67 -4.89 15.25
C THR A 106 10.18 -5.57 13.97
N GLN A 107 8.88 -5.53 13.69
CA GLN A 107 8.31 -6.07 12.44
C GLN A 107 8.76 -5.26 11.22
N ILE A 108 8.81 -3.93 11.31
CA ILE A 108 9.33 -3.06 10.23
C ILE A 108 10.78 -3.44 9.91
N MET A 109 11.65 -3.51 10.93
CA MET A 109 13.06 -3.88 10.76
C MET A 109 13.23 -5.28 10.18
N ASN A 110 12.45 -6.25 10.65
CA ASN A 110 12.45 -7.61 10.11
C ASN A 110 11.96 -7.65 8.65
N GLY A 111 10.95 -6.86 8.29
CA GLY A 111 10.45 -6.74 6.92
C GLY A 111 11.52 -6.22 5.97
N VAL A 112 12.23 -5.15 6.36
CA VAL A 112 13.38 -4.64 5.60
C VAL A 112 14.46 -5.72 5.46
N SER A 113 14.85 -6.35 6.56
CA SER A 113 15.89 -7.38 6.56
C SER A 113 15.54 -8.56 5.66
N ARG A 114 14.28 -9.01 5.71
CA ARG A 114 13.76 -10.10 4.85
C ARG A 114 13.83 -9.72 3.38
N ALA A 115 13.40 -8.52 3.03
CA ALA A 115 13.42 -8.05 1.66
C ALA A 115 14.86 -7.89 1.15
N VAL A 116 15.74 -7.25 1.94
CA VAL A 116 17.14 -7.00 1.59
C VAL A 116 17.92 -8.32 1.40
N LYS A 117 17.69 -9.32 2.26
CA LYS A 117 18.43 -10.60 2.23
C LYS A 117 18.32 -11.36 0.90
N VAL A 118 17.25 -11.15 0.14
CA VAL A 118 17.00 -11.83 -1.13
C VAL A 118 17.28 -10.95 -2.35
N LEU A 119 17.74 -9.70 -2.14
CA LEU A 119 18.15 -8.83 -3.24
C LEU A 119 19.48 -9.32 -3.84
N PRO A 120 19.68 -9.13 -5.15
CA PRO A 120 20.98 -9.32 -5.78
C PRO A 120 21.96 -8.16 -5.51
N PHE A 121 21.61 -7.26 -4.60
CA PHE A 121 22.35 -6.08 -4.18
C PHE A 121 22.86 -6.24 -2.75
N SER A 122 23.96 -5.59 -2.43
CA SER A 122 24.60 -5.64 -1.12
C SER A 122 24.47 -4.32 -0.40
N ALA A 123 23.94 -4.34 0.83
CA ALA A 123 24.03 -3.19 1.70
C ALA A 123 25.50 -2.81 1.93
N GLY A 124 25.81 -1.53 1.86
CA GLY A 124 27.16 -0.99 1.91
C GLY A 124 27.77 -0.70 0.55
N ASN A 125 27.48 -1.51 -0.46
CA ASN A 125 27.97 -1.28 -1.82
C ASN A 125 26.92 -0.55 -2.68
N ASP A 126 25.69 -1.07 -2.70
CA ASP A 126 24.64 -0.59 -3.60
C ASP A 126 23.65 0.35 -2.93
N PHE A 127 23.47 0.24 -1.63
CA PHE A 127 22.59 1.08 -0.81
C PHE A 127 22.99 1.01 0.67
N ASP A 128 22.47 1.94 1.47
CA ASP A 128 22.53 1.88 2.93
C ASP A 128 21.14 1.80 3.55
N VAL A 129 21.07 1.37 4.81
CA VAL A 129 19.84 1.29 5.60
C VAL A 129 20.00 2.15 6.84
N VAL A 130 19.07 3.08 7.03
CA VAL A 130 19.06 4.00 8.18
C VAL A 130 17.75 3.86 8.93
N PHE A 131 17.83 3.50 10.20
CA PHE A 131 16.73 3.57 11.14
C PHE A 131 16.92 4.78 12.04
N ILE A 132 15.90 5.64 12.14
CA ILE A 132 15.90 6.79 13.03
C ILE A 132 14.85 6.58 14.08
N SER A 133 15.26 6.61 15.37
CA SER A 133 14.28 6.63 16.44
C SER A 133 13.55 7.97 16.47
N PHE A 134 12.23 7.91 16.54
CA PHE A 134 11.40 9.09 16.76
C PHE A 134 11.01 9.27 18.24
N ASP A 135 11.48 8.40 19.13
CA ASP A 135 11.35 8.58 20.59
C ASP A 135 12.60 9.30 21.14
N PRO A 136 12.50 10.52 21.62
CA PRO A 136 13.66 11.24 22.15
C PRO A 136 14.22 10.63 23.45
N ARG A 137 13.50 9.67 24.04
CA ARG A 137 13.95 8.93 25.22
C ARG A 137 14.91 7.77 24.89
N ASP A 138 14.89 7.30 23.61
CA ASP A 138 15.82 6.27 23.16
C ASP A 138 17.25 6.78 23.20
N LYS A 139 18.16 5.94 23.69
CA LYS A 139 19.58 6.25 23.83
C LYS A 139 20.42 5.36 22.91
N PRO A 140 21.67 5.75 22.60
CA PRO A 140 22.56 4.97 21.74
C PRO A 140 22.71 3.51 22.14
N GLU A 141 22.62 3.20 23.43
CA GLU A 141 22.70 1.84 23.95
C GLU A 141 21.52 0.98 23.45
N ALA A 142 20.31 1.57 23.40
CA ALA A 142 19.14 0.89 22.87
C ALA A 142 19.28 0.66 21.36
N ALA A 143 19.80 1.65 20.62
CA ALA A 143 20.11 1.56 19.20
C ALA A 143 21.12 0.43 18.92
N SER A 144 22.23 0.38 19.69
CA SER A 144 23.28 -0.63 19.59
C SER A 144 22.75 -2.05 19.89
N ALA A 145 21.97 -2.19 20.96
CA ALA A 145 21.34 -3.46 21.31
C ALA A 145 20.39 -3.96 20.21
N LYS A 146 19.55 -3.05 19.67
CA LYS A 146 18.60 -3.37 18.61
C LYS A 146 19.32 -3.77 17.30
N LYS A 147 20.36 -3.04 16.92
CA LYS A 147 21.24 -3.37 15.78
C LYS A 147 21.85 -4.75 15.93
N SER A 148 22.47 -5.02 17.08
CA SER A 148 23.13 -6.31 17.36
C SER A 148 22.13 -7.47 17.30
N ALA A 149 20.95 -7.30 17.90
CA ALA A 149 19.89 -8.30 17.87
C ALA A 149 19.41 -8.59 16.43
N LEU A 150 19.19 -7.54 15.63
CA LEU A 150 18.75 -7.66 14.23
C LEU A 150 19.80 -8.36 13.37
N MET A 151 21.06 -7.92 13.46
CA MET A 151 22.17 -8.50 12.69
C MET A 151 22.40 -9.98 13.04
N ASN A 152 22.30 -10.33 14.32
CA ASN A 152 22.44 -11.73 14.75
C ASN A 152 21.26 -12.59 14.26
N TYR A 153 20.04 -12.11 14.41
CA TYR A 153 18.85 -12.87 14.00
C TYR A 153 18.86 -13.19 12.49
N TRP A 154 19.29 -12.24 11.67
CA TRP A 154 19.32 -12.40 10.22
C TRP A 154 20.66 -12.90 9.68
N SER A 155 21.67 -13.12 10.51
CA SER A 155 23.03 -13.51 10.11
C SER A 155 23.65 -12.56 9.08
N MET A 156 23.54 -11.25 9.36
CA MET A 156 24.00 -10.17 8.47
C MET A 156 25.15 -9.33 9.08
N GLN A 157 25.95 -9.93 9.97
CA GLN A 157 27.05 -9.24 10.67
C GLN A 157 28.08 -8.64 9.70
N ASN A 158 28.31 -9.30 8.57
CA ASN A 158 29.23 -8.85 7.52
C ASN A 158 28.75 -7.57 6.79
N GLN A 159 27.46 -7.23 6.90
CA GLN A 159 26.85 -6.02 6.34
C GLN A 159 26.53 -4.96 7.39
N SER A 160 26.87 -5.19 8.64
CA SER A 160 26.47 -4.32 9.75
C SER A 160 26.93 -2.86 9.61
N GLY A 161 28.04 -2.63 8.88
CA GLY A 161 28.56 -1.29 8.58
C GLY A 161 27.65 -0.44 7.70
N ALA A 162 26.70 -1.05 7.01
CA ALA A 162 25.72 -0.38 6.13
C ALA A 162 24.34 -0.19 6.77
N TRP A 163 24.20 -0.61 8.00
CA TRP A 163 22.97 -0.51 8.78
C TRP A 163 23.20 0.44 9.95
N HIS A 164 22.54 1.58 9.94
CA HIS A 164 22.75 2.69 10.85
C HIS A 164 21.51 2.89 11.71
N PHE A 165 21.72 3.03 13.02
CA PHE A 165 20.66 3.16 14.01
C PHE A 165 20.85 4.46 14.77
N LEU A 166 20.04 5.46 14.45
CA LEU A 166 20.21 6.83 14.92
C LEU A 166 19.21 7.16 16.03
N THR A 167 19.67 7.92 17.00
CA THR A 167 18.88 8.57 18.05
C THR A 167 19.03 10.06 17.95
N GLY A 168 18.02 10.83 18.39
CA GLY A 168 18.06 12.30 18.31
C GLY A 168 17.23 12.94 19.40
N GLU A 169 17.38 14.25 19.51
CA GLU A 169 16.54 15.08 20.36
C GLU A 169 15.25 15.46 19.64
N GLU A 170 14.22 15.85 20.38
CA GLU A 170 12.89 16.11 19.85
C GLU A 170 12.85 17.12 18.69
N PRO A 171 13.59 18.24 18.70
CA PRO A 171 13.57 19.19 17.57
C PRO A 171 14.06 18.56 16.26
N GLN A 172 15.15 17.78 16.31
CA GLN A 172 15.74 17.09 15.16
C GLN A 172 14.80 15.99 14.62
N ILE A 173 14.22 15.22 15.53
CA ILE A 173 13.23 14.19 15.21
C ILE A 173 12.03 14.83 14.51
N LYS A 174 11.47 15.92 15.05
CA LYS A 174 10.36 16.65 14.43
C LYS A 174 10.71 17.22 13.06
N ALA A 175 11.90 17.75 12.90
CA ALA A 175 12.35 18.30 11.61
C ALA A 175 12.35 17.21 10.53
N ILE A 176 12.97 16.06 10.79
CA ILE A 176 13.11 14.98 9.80
C ILE A 176 11.78 14.27 9.54
N THR A 177 10.99 13.97 10.58
CA THR A 177 9.70 13.28 10.42
C THR A 177 8.69 14.16 9.69
N SER A 178 8.64 15.47 10.00
CA SER A 178 7.78 16.42 9.29
C SER A 178 8.16 16.55 7.82
N ALA A 179 9.46 16.66 7.49
CA ALA A 179 9.94 16.70 6.11
C ALA A 179 9.57 15.42 5.34
N ALA A 180 9.61 14.27 6.00
CA ALA A 180 9.23 13.00 5.43
C ALA A 180 7.71 12.74 5.40
N GLY A 181 6.88 13.66 5.88
CA GLY A 181 5.42 13.50 5.97
C GLY A 181 4.96 12.45 6.98
N PHE A 182 5.83 12.08 7.93
CA PHE A 182 5.54 11.12 8.99
C PHE A 182 5.09 11.83 10.26
N SER A 183 3.91 11.45 10.79
CA SER A 183 3.35 11.97 12.04
C SER A 183 3.01 10.83 12.97
N TYR A 184 3.24 11.05 14.24
CA TYR A 184 2.99 10.10 15.33
C TYR A 184 2.41 10.83 16.53
N SER A 185 1.78 10.09 17.44
CA SER A 185 1.14 10.63 18.63
C SER A 185 1.38 9.69 19.83
N TRP A 186 1.64 10.26 20.98
CA TRP A 186 1.73 9.49 22.23
C TRP A 186 0.33 9.12 22.74
N ASP A 187 0.11 7.86 23.05
CA ASP A 187 -1.13 7.37 23.66
C ASP A 187 -0.89 7.10 25.15
N GLU A 188 -1.45 7.94 25.99
CA GLU A 188 -1.35 7.85 27.45
C GLU A 188 -1.97 6.58 28.03
N LYS A 189 -2.95 5.99 27.35
CA LYS A 189 -3.64 4.78 27.85
C LYS A 189 -2.77 3.55 27.68
N THR A 190 -2.13 3.42 26.52
CA THR A 190 -1.29 2.27 26.18
C THR A 190 0.17 2.50 26.53
N GLN A 191 0.56 3.75 26.84
CA GLN A 191 1.95 4.17 27.06
C GLN A 191 2.84 3.82 25.86
N GLN A 192 2.30 4.00 24.66
CA GLN A 192 2.96 3.72 23.39
C GLN A 192 2.70 4.84 22.37
N PHE A 193 3.56 4.90 21.37
CA PHE A 193 3.31 5.78 20.24
C PHE A 193 2.35 5.12 19.23
N ALA A 194 1.31 5.83 18.87
CA ALA A 194 0.49 5.53 17.69
C ALA A 194 1.19 6.10 16.46
N HIS A 195 1.51 5.26 15.48
CA HIS A 195 2.13 5.64 14.24
C HIS A 195 1.79 4.67 13.11
N LEU A 196 1.90 5.12 11.86
CA LEU A 196 1.80 4.24 10.70
C LEU A 196 3.16 3.56 10.46
N SER A 197 3.13 2.36 9.86
CA SER A 197 4.33 1.61 9.51
C SER A 197 4.67 1.78 8.04
N GLY A 198 5.97 1.82 7.76
CA GLY A 198 6.49 1.87 6.41
C GLY A 198 7.94 2.28 6.34
N VAL A 199 8.48 2.24 5.14
CA VAL A 199 9.85 2.65 4.83
C VAL A 199 9.86 3.60 3.63
N LEU A 200 10.91 4.37 3.53
CA LEU A 200 11.19 5.35 2.50
C LEU A 200 12.41 4.90 1.71
N VAL A 201 12.45 5.19 0.43
CA VAL A 201 13.67 5.11 -0.36
C VAL A 201 14.05 6.53 -0.76
N LEU A 202 15.29 6.90 -0.46
CA LEU A 202 15.87 8.19 -0.79
C LEU A 202 16.79 8.04 -2.00
N THR A 203 16.84 9.09 -2.82
CA THR A 203 17.91 9.23 -3.82
C THR A 203 19.26 9.44 -3.12
N PRO A 204 20.39 9.27 -3.83
CA PRO A 204 21.71 9.58 -3.27
C PRO A 204 21.82 11.00 -2.71
N GLU A 205 21.09 11.96 -3.28
CA GLU A 205 21.05 13.37 -2.84
C GLU A 205 20.09 13.61 -1.65
N GLY A 206 19.36 12.57 -1.22
CA GLY A 206 18.44 12.65 -0.07
C GLY A 206 17.05 13.18 -0.40
N ARG A 207 16.61 13.06 -1.65
CA ARG A 207 15.22 13.31 -2.03
C ARG A 207 14.35 12.10 -1.81
N LEU A 208 13.12 12.31 -1.38
CA LEU A 208 12.13 11.26 -1.17
C LEU A 208 11.70 10.67 -2.52
N SER A 209 12.13 9.45 -2.82
CA SER A 209 11.86 8.80 -4.10
C SER A 209 10.65 7.87 -4.06
N ARG A 210 10.52 7.05 -3.03
CA ARG A 210 9.40 6.09 -2.91
C ARG A 210 9.03 5.81 -1.47
N TYR A 211 7.75 5.48 -1.26
CA TYR A 211 7.19 5.06 0.02
C TYR A 211 6.68 3.62 -0.08
N PHE A 212 6.97 2.83 0.92
CA PHE A 212 6.43 1.48 1.11
C PHE A 212 5.68 1.44 2.43
N TYR A 213 4.41 1.13 2.40
CA TYR A 213 3.56 1.07 3.59
C TYR A 213 3.46 -0.35 4.15
N GLY A 214 3.21 -0.46 5.45
CA GLY A 214 3.08 -1.72 6.15
C GLY A 214 4.40 -2.25 6.68
N ILE A 215 4.46 -3.56 6.90
CA ILE A 215 5.59 -4.26 7.54
C ILE A 215 6.21 -5.33 6.65
N GLU A 216 5.63 -5.58 5.48
CA GLU A 216 6.15 -6.52 4.48
C GLU A 216 6.43 -5.78 3.18
N TYR A 217 7.62 -5.96 2.66
CA TYR A 217 8.10 -5.25 1.49
C TYR A 217 8.45 -6.24 0.38
N SER A 218 7.84 -6.07 -0.79
CA SER A 218 8.12 -6.87 -1.97
C SER A 218 9.58 -6.69 -2.41
N PRO A 219 10.41 -7.74 -2.44
CA PRO A 219 11.79 -7.60 -2.87
C PRO A 219 11.91 -7.08 -4.31
N LYS A 220 10.97 -7.44 -5.19
CA LYS A 220 10.94 -6.96 -6.58
C LYS A 220 10.73 -5.45 -6.66
N GLU A 221 9.77 -4.93 -5.89
CA GLU A 221 9.46 -3.51 -5.86
C GLU A 221 10.55 -2.70 -5.16
N LEU A 222 11.10 -3.22 -4.06
CA LEU A 222 12.22 -2.58 -3.37
C LEU A 222 13.47 -2.51 -4.26
N ARG A 223 13.77 -3.60 -5.00
CA ARG A 223 14.84 -3.62 -6.00
C ARG A 223 14.65 -2.53 -7.05
N LEU A 224 13.44 -2.43 -7.61
CA LEU A 224 13.13 -1.43 -8.62
C LEU A 224 13.30 -0.01 -8.06
N ALA A 225 12.78 0.24 -6.87
CA ALA A 225 12.90 1.53 -6.20
C ALA A 225 14.38 1.93 -5.97
N LEU A 226 15.23 1.00 -5.53
CA LEU A 226 16.65 1.24 -5.34
C LEU A 226 17.36 1.57 -6.65
N VAL A 227 17.05 0.86 -7.75
CA VAL A 227 17.63 1.14 -9.07
C VAL A 227 17.19 2.51 -9.59
N GLU A 228 15.90 2.83 -9.51
CA GLU A 228 15.35 4.10 -9.97
C GLU A 228 15.90 5.26 -9.14
N SER A 229 15.92 5.12 -7.82
CA SER A 229 16.47 6.13 -6.90
C SER A 229 17.95 6.37 -7.12
N GLY A 230 18.74 5.29 -7.33
CA GLY A 230 20.17 5.39 -7.64
C GLY A 230 20.47 6.11 -8.95
N GLN A 231 19.49 6.23 -9.84
CA GLN A 231 19.58 7.02 -11.07
C GLN A 231 18.94 8.41 -10.94
N GLY A 232 18.61 8.83 -9.72
CA GLY A 232 17.93 10.11 -9.44
C GLY A 232 16.49 10.17 -9.94
N ARG A 233 15.89 9.04 -10.32
CA ARG A 233 14.48 8.98 -10.75
C ARG A 233 13.57 8.89 -9.53
N ILE A 234 12.52 9.70 -9.54
CA ILE A 234 11.58 9.84 -8.44
C ILE A 234 10.19 9.46 -8.92
N GLY A 235 9.61 8.44 -8.29
CA GLY A 235 8.32 7.89 -8.64
C GLY A 235 8.23 7.40 -10.09
N SER A 236 7.26 6.57 -10.42
CA SER A 236 6.93 6.34 -11.82
C SER A 236 5.70 7.17 -12.18
N LEU A 237 5.59 7.64 -13.43
CA LEU A 237 4.36 8.27 -13.96
C LEU A 237 3.14 7.35 -13.76
N VAL A 238 3.36 6.05 -13.71
CA VAL A 238 2.34 5.04 -13.43
C VAL A 238 1.91 5.09 -11.97
N ASP A 239 2.85 5.31 -11.03
CA ASP A 239 2.52 5.44 -9.60
C ASP A 239 1.74 6.73 -9.35
N GLU A 240 2.12 7.83 -9.99
CA GLU A 240 1.40 9.11 -9.89
C GLU A 240 -0.03 8.99 -10.45
N LEU A 241 -0.19 8.32 -11.59
CA LEU A 241 -1.49 8.04 -12.18
C LEU A 241 -2.32 7.09 -11.31
N LEU A 242 -1.71 6.01 -10.79
CA LEU A 242 -2.37 5.06 -9.90
C LEU A 242 -2.78 5.70 -8.58
N LEU A 243 -1.92 6.53 -7.98
CA LEU A 243 -2.23 7.27 -6.76
C LEU A 243 -3.37 8.26 -6.98
N TYR A 244 -3.42 8.92 -8.14
CA TYR A 244 -4.51 9.81 -8.52
C TYR A 244 -5.83 9.05 -8.75
N CYS A 245 -5.76 7.86 -9.35
CA CYS A 245 -6.92 6.99 -9.58
C CYS A 245 -7.36 6.24 -8.31
N TYR A 246 -6.42 5.85 -7.44
CA TYR A 246 -6.66 5.06 -6.22
C TYR A 246 -6.69 5.92 -4.95
N HIS A 247 -7.09 7.17 -5.06
CA HIS A 247 -7.31 7.99 -3.86
C HIS A 247 -8.50 7.41 -3.07
N TYR A 248 -8.21 6.31 -2.36
CA TYR A 248 -9.10 5.80 -1.32
C TYR A 248 -9.01 6.76 -0.15
N ASP A 249 -10.10 7.47 0.13
CA ASP A 249 -10.21 8.26 1.35
C ASP A 249 -10.62 7.32 2.50
N PRO A 250 -9.68 6.94 3.38
CA PRO A 250 -10.00 6.05 4.51
C PRO A 250 -10.94 6.72 5.52
N ALA A 251 -11.08 8.06 5.47
CA ALA A 251 -11.97 8.79 6.37
C ALA A 251 -13.45 8.65 5.96
N THR A 252 -13.72 8.53 4.67
CA THR A 252 -15.08 8.41 4.15
C THR A 252 -15.44 7.02 3.67
N GLY A 253 -14.47 6.09 3.62
CA GLY A 253 -14.66 4.73 3.11
C GLY A 253 -15.07 4.69 1.62
N ARG A 254 -14.87 5.78 0.88
CA ARG A 254 -15.33 5.92 -0.51
C ARG A 254 -14.15 5.99 -1.45
N TYR A 255 -14.29 5.32 -2.57
CA TYR A 255 -13.43 5.55 -3.72
C TYR A 255 -13.65 6.97 -4.25
N GLY A 256 -12.58 7.65 -4.65
CA GLY A 256 -12.66 9.01 -5.17
C GLY A 256 -13.73 9.14 -6.27
N ALA A 257 -14.36 10.30 -6.36
CA ALA A 257 -15.46 10.58 -7.31
C ALA A 257 -15.11 10.19 -8.76
N MET A 258 -13.83 10.20 -9.09
CA MET A 258 -13.32 9.84 -10.43
C MET A 258 -13.47 8.34 -10.72
N VAL A 259 -13.14 7.45 -9.76
CA VAL A 259 -13.31 5.99 -9.92
C VAL A 259 -14.79 5.66 -10.07
N MET A 260 -15.63 6.27 -9.26
CA MET A 260 -17.08 6.07 -9.33
C MET A 260 -17.66 6.54 -10.67
N ASN A 261 -17.18 7.67 -11.21
CA ASN A 261 -17.58 8.16 -12.52
C ASN A 261 -17.07 7.25 -13.66
N LEU A 262 -15.84 6.74 -13.56
CA LEU A 262 -15.28 5.80 -14.54
C LEU A 262 -16.10 4.50 -14.59
N VAL A 263 -16.47 3.95 -13.43
CA VAL A 263 -17.32 2.75 -13.32
C VAL A 263 -18.72 3.02 -13.91
N ARG A 264 -19.33 4.19 -13.65
CA ARG A 264 -20.61 4.58 -14.21
C ARG A 264 -20.54 4.71 -15.73
N ILE A 265 -19.52 5.38 -16.26
CA ILE A 265 -19.33 5.53 -17.72
C ILE A 265 -19.11 4.15 -18.37
N GLY A 266 -18.25 3.31 -17.79
CA GLY A 266 -18.03 1.94 -18.27
C GLY A 266 -19.31 1.12 -18.26
N GLY A 267 -20.11 1.21 -17.21
CA GLY A 267 -21.42 0.55 -17.11
C GLY A 267 -22.40 1.00 -18.21
N VAL A 268 -22.52 2.32 -18.42
CA VAL A 268 -23.39 2.88 -19.48
C VAL A 268 -22.93 2.43 -20.85
N LEU A 269 -21.63 2.47 -21.16
CA LEU A 269 -21.08 2.01 -22.43
C LEU A 269 -21.35 0.52 -22.68
N THR A 270 -21.21 -0.31 -21.65
CA THR A 270 -21.48 -1.75 -21.74
C THR A 270 -22.96 -2.00 -22.07
N VAL A 271 -23.88 -1.31 -21.39
CA VAL A 271 -25.32 -1.44 -21.65
C VAL A 271 -25.67 -0.94 -23.05
N ALA A 272 -25.11 0.19 -23.47
CA ALA A 272 -25.33 0.74 -24.83
C ALA A 272 -24.80 -0.21 -25.91
N PHE A 273 -23.62 -0.80 -25.71
CA PHE A 273 -23.04 -1.78 -26.61
C PHE A 273 -23.91 -3.03 -26.74
N LEU A 274 -24.37 -3.60 -25.63
CA LEU A 274 -25.24 -4.77 -25.62
C LEU A 274 -26.59 -4.49 -26.27
N ALA A 275 -27.19 -3.32 -26.00
CA ALA A 275 -28.45 -2.90 -26.63
C ALA A 275 -28.29 -2.73 -28.12
N GLY A 276 -27.23 -2.07 -28.59
CA GLY A 276 -26.88 -1.90 -29.98
C GLY A 276 -26.64 -3.26 -30.67
N PHE A 277 -25.91 -4.15 -30.04
CA PHE A 277 -25.66 -5.49 -30.58
C PHE A 277 -26.95 -6.31 -30.74
N ILE A 278 -27.81 -6.30 -29.72
CA ILE A 278 -29.13 -6.99 -29.79
C ILE A 278 -30.01 -6.34 -30.91
N TYR A 279 -30.01 -5.03 -31.00
CA TYR A 279 -30.75 -4.31 -32.05
C TYR A 279 -30.27 -4.72 -33.44
N LEU A 280 -28.98 -4.75 -33.70
CA LEU A 280 -28.41 -5.14 -34.99
C LEU A 280 -28.74 -6.58 -35.33
N MET A 281 -28.62 -7.51 -34.38
CA MET A 281 -29.00 -8.91 -34.58
C MET A 281 -30.49 -9.05 -34.93
N ARG A 282 -31.37 -8.38 -34.20
CA ARG A 282 -32.81 -8.39 -34.49
C ARG A 282 -33.12 -7.77 -35.85
N ARG A 283 -32.42 -6.67 -36.21
CA ARG A 283 -32.59 -6.02 -37.52
C ARG A 283 -32.17 -6.95 -38.67
N GLU A 284 -31.08 -7.69 -38.52
CA GLU A 284 -30.66 -8.68 -39.52
C GLU A 284 -31.65 -9.87 -39.61
N GLU A 285 -32.16 -10.34 -38.49
CA GLU A 285 -33.15 -11.42 -38.47
C GLU A 285 -34.44 -10.99 -39.21
N MET A 286 -34.96 -9.80 -38.93
CA MET A 286 -36.11 -9.23 -39.63
C MET A 286 -35.86 -9.01 -41.12
N ARG A 287 -34.65 -8.64 -41.53
CA ARG A 287 -34.29 -8.49 -42.97
C ARG A 287 -34.24 -9.86 -43.66
N ARG A 288 -33.80 -10.92 -42.99
CA ARG A 288 -33.81 -12.29 -43.51
C ARG A 288 -35.22 -12.82 -43.63
N GLU A 289 -36.10 -12.59 -42.66
CA GLU A 289 -37.51 -13.00 -42.72
C GLU A 289 -38.24 -12.29 -43.88
N ARG A 290 -38.01 -11.00 -44.14
CA ARG A 290 -38.60 -10.27 -45.29
C ARG A 290 -38.12 -10.79 -46.64
N LYS A 291 -36.90 -11.33 -46.72
CA LYS A 291 -36.40 -11.94 -47.98
C LYS A 291 -36.98 -13.35 -48.21
N LEU A 292 -37.36 -14.06 -47.16
CA LEU A 292 -37.91 -15.41 -47.24
C LEU A 292 -39.43 -15.44 -47.51
N HIS A 293 -40.14 -14.34 -47.17
CA HIS A 293 -41.59 -14.18 -47.40
C HIS A 293 -41.84 -12.82 -48.04
N PRO A 294 -41.62 -12.70 -49.37
CA PRO A 294 -42.01 -11.50 -50.08
C PRO A 294 -43.52 -11.32 -50.00
N PRO A 295 -44.06 -10.10 -49.94
CA PRO A 295 -45.51 -9.87 -49.97
C PRO A 295 -46.08 -10.44 -51.27
N ILE A 296 -47.18 -11.22 -51.11
CA ILE A 296 -47.91 -11.75 -52.25
C ILE A 296 -48.53 -10.55 -52.95
N GLU A 297 -48.03 -10.18 -54.13
CA GLU A 297 -48.69 -9.20 -54.98
C GLU A 297 -50.05 -9.77 -55.39
N GLY A 298 -51.10 -9.17 -54.82
CA GLY A 298 -52.48 -9.52 -55.22
C GLY A 298 -52.73 -9.00 -56.64
N HIS A 299 -52.85 -9.95 -57.54
CA HIS A 299 -53.48 -9.62 -58.87
C HIS A 299 -54.95 -9.28 -58.65
N ALA A 300 -55.31 -8.02 -58.86
CA ALA A 300 -56.66 -7.55 -59.06
C ALA A 300 -56.93 -7.48 -60.56
#